data_dbc66e81cda4d5d105ab15fd18fa44c5
#
_entry.id   dbc66e81cda4d5d105ab15fd18fa44c5
#
_cell.length_a   1.000
_cell.length_b   1.000
_cell.length_c   1.000
_cell.angle_alpha   90.00
_cell.angle_beta   90.00
_cell.angle_gamma   90.00
#
_symmetry.space_group_name_H-M   'P 1'
#
loop_
_entity.id
_entity.type
_entity.pdbx_description
1 polymer ?
#
loop_
_entity_poly.entity_id
_entity_poly.type
_entity_poly.pdbx_seq_one_letter_code
_entity_poly.pdbx_strand_id
1 'polypeptide(L)'
;MTSKPTPPTDKQPDRSEPAAPTMARRSFLTKLSLAAGTFGAALVGVPVVGFLVAPLLKQPPKVWRPVGAIDKFTVGDTVLVSFEDASPLPWSGVAARTAAWLRRDSETEFTAFSINCTHLGCPVRWLADAKLFMCPCHGGVYDDVGTNVAGPPPEPLPRYPVRVSQGQVEIETSPVPITDFKAGVQ
;
A
#
# COMPACT_ATOMS: atom_id res chain seq x y z
N MET A 1 60.15 14.96 -88.97
CA MET A 1 59.62 13.83 -88.19
C MET A 1 59.79 14.18 -86.74
N THR A 2 58.71 14.69 -86.09
CA THR A 2 58.74 15.14 -84.71
C THR A 2 57.95 14.11 -83.86
N SER A 3 58.62 13.40 -83.01
CA SER A 3 58.06 12.41 -82.10
C SER A 3 57.40 13.12 -80.93
N LYS A 4 56.11 12.81 -80.74
CA LYS A 4 55.25 13.32 -79.66
C LYS A 4 55.64 12.58 -78.39
N PRO A 5 55.82 13.26 -77.22
CA PRO A 5 56.10 12.61 -75.96
C PRO A 5 54.82 11.99 -75.39
N THR A 6 54.93 10.77 -74.86
CA THR A 6 53.85 10.02 -74.14
C THR A 6 53.64 10.62 -72.75
N PRO A 7 52.38 10.82 -72.28
CA PRO A 7 52.10 11.33 -70.95
C PRO A 7 52.43 10.26 -69.92
N PRO A 8 52.76 10.65 -68.66
CA PRO A 8 53.04 9.73 -67.58
C PRO A 8 51.77 9.03 -67.09
N THR A 9 51.86 7.71 -66.93
CA THR A 9 50.78 6.89 -66.31
C THR A 9 50.67 7.26 -64.89
N ASP A 10 49.53 7.85 -64.58
CA ASP A 10 49.10 8.12 -63.22
C ASP A 10 48.76 6.78 -62.52
N LYS A 11 49.62 6.35 -61.58
CA LYS A 11 49.40 5.18 -60.75
C LYS A 11 48.29 5.58 -59.67
N GLN A 12 47.07 5.19 -59.95
CA GLN A 12 46.04 5.26 -59.04
C GLN A 12 46.41 4.43 -57.80
N PRO A 13 46.31 4.97 -56.55
CA PRO A 13 46.62 4.18 -55.36
C PRO A 13 45.56 3.09 -55.16
N ASP A 14 46.03 1.88 -54.88
CA ASP A 14 45.23 0.69 -54.59
C ASP A 14 44.34 0.95 -53.35
N ARG A 15 43.02 0.94 -53.57
CA ARG A 15 42.00 1.14 -52.57
C ARG A 15 41.57 -0.15 -51.88
N SER A 16 42.42 -1.09 -51.66
CA SER A 16 42.09 -2.42 -51.13
C SER A 16 42.50 -2.64 -49.67
N GLU A 17 42.74 -1.59 -48.86
CA GLU A 17 42.87 -1.79 -47.44
C GLU A 17 41.50 -1.54 -46.77
N PRO A 18 40.87 -2.56 -46.10
CA PRO A 18 39.65 -2.33 -45.31
C PRO A 18 40.01 -1.43 -44.14
N ALA A 19 39.55 -0.18 -44.19
CA ALA A 19 39.68 0.75 -43.08
C ALA A 19 39.03 0.13 -41.87
N ALA A 20 39.80 -0.09 -40.81
CA ALA A 20 39.25 -0.52 -39.50
C ALA A 20 38.07 0.38 -39.12
N PRO A 21 36.97 -0.15 -38.57
CA PRO A 21 35.78 0.62 -38.28
C PRO A 21 36.07 1.63 -37.18
N THR A 22 36.51 2.81 -37.59
CA THR A 22 36.61 3.95 -36.66
C THR A 22 35.22 4.39 -36.29
N MET A 23 34.78 4.05 -35.06
CA MET A 23 33.53 4.61 -34.53
C MET A 23 33.60 6.14 -34.56
N ALA A 24 32.79 6.75 -35.42
CA ALA A 24 32.72 8.20 -35.47
C ALA A 24 32.39 8.74 -34.05
N ARG A 25 33.12 9.79 -33.60
CA ARG A 25 32.93 10.41 -32.27
C ARG A 25 31.45 10.64 -31.93
N ARG A 26 30.64 11.01 -32.92
CA ARG A 26 29.20 11.19 -32.81
C ARG A 26 28.47 9.88 -32.39
N SER A 27 28.80 8.77 -33.04
CA SER A 27 28.23 7.46 -32.74
C SER A 27 28.60 6.97 -31.31
N PHE A 28 29.84 7.21 -30.90
CA PHE A 28 30.30 6.91 -29.54
C PHE A 28 29.54 7.71 -28.50
N LEU A 29 29.45 9.04 -28.66
CA LEU A 29 28.72 9.92 -27.73
C LEU A 29 27.24 9.57 -27.66
N THR A 30 26.60 9.27 -28.79
CA THR A 30 25.19 8.84 -28.81
C THR A 30 25.00 7.54 -28.03
N LYS A 31 25.85 6.54 -28.23
CA LYS A 31 25.76 5.27 -27.49
C LYS A 31 25.99 5.46 -25.97
N LEU A 32 26.98 6.30 -25.64
CA LEU A 32 27.30 6.63 -24.26
C LEU A 32 26.12 7.35 -23.58
N SER A 33 25.53 8.35 -24.25
CA SER A 33 24.38 9.08 -23.74
C SER A 33 23.15 8.18 -23.57
N LEU A 34 22.89 7.30 -24.53
CA LEU A 34 21.82 6.31 -24.42
C LEU A 34 22.06 5.34 -23.26
N ALA A 35 23.29 4.82 -23.12
CA ALA A 35 23.64 3.93 -22.01
C ALA A 35 23.50 4.61 -20.64
N ALA A 36 23.98 5.86 -20.52
CA ALA A 36 23.85 6.63 -19.29
C ALA A 36 22.38 6.97 -18.99
N GLY A 37 21.61 7.33 -20.01
CA GLY A 37 20.17 7.62 -19.86
C GLY A 37 19.36 6.39 -19.47
N THR A 38 19.61 5.23 -20.09
CA THR A 38 18.93 3.97 -19.71
C THR A 38 19.33 3.51 -18.32
N PHE A 39 20.59 3.66 -17.93
CA PHE A 39 21.02 3.35 -16.57
C PHE A 39 20.37 4.25 -15.53
N GLY A 40 20.33 5.56 -15.78
CA GLY A 40 19.62 6.51 -14.90
C GLY A 40 18.12 6.23 -14.81
N ALA A 41 17.50 5.95 -15.95
CA ALA A 41 16.08 5.57 -15.99
C ALA A 41 15.80 4.25 -15.22
N ALA A 42 16.70 3.27 -15.29
CA ALA A 42 16.57 2.03 -14.55
C ALA A 42 16.77 2.23 -13.03
N LEU A 43 17.74 3.06 -12.63
CA LEU A 43 17.99 3.38 -11.22
C LEU A 43 16.74 3.96 -10.51
N VAL A 44 15.96 4.76 -11.22
CA VAL A 44 14.74 5.36 -10.68
C VAL A 44 13.51 4.48 -10.97
N GLY A 45 13.40 3.98 -12.19
CA GLY A 45 12.22 3.25 -12.66
C GLY A 45 12.03 1.91 -11.94
N VAL A 46 13.12 1.16 -11.69
CA VAL A 46 13.00 -0.16 -11.02
C VAL A 46 12.43 -0.04 -9.61
N PRO A 47 12.94 0.82 -8.71
CA PRO A 47 12.35 0.96 -7.39
C PRO A 47 10.93 1.54 -7.42
N VAL A 48 10.64 2.48 -8.33
CA VAL A 48 9.27 3.04 -8.47
C VAL A 48 8.29 1.95 -8.90
N VAL A 49 8.61 1.20 -9.96
CA VAL A 49 7.77 0.09 -10.42
C VAL A 49 7.65 -0.99 -9.33
N GLY A 50 8.76 -1.33 -8.67
CA GLY A 50 8.78 -2.26 -7.55
C GLY A 50 7.85 -1.83 -6.42
N PHE A 51 7.86 -0.55 -6.05
CA PHE A 51 6.98 0.00 -5.03
C PHE A 51 5.49 -0.10 -5.44
N LEU A 52 5.17 0.25 -6.68
CA LEU A 52 3.79 0.19 -7.20
C LEU A 52 3.26 -1.24 -7.33
N VAL A 53 4.14 -2.20 -7.65
CA VAL A 53 3.75 -3.61 -7.86
C VAL A 53 3.82 -4.42 -6.57
N ALA A 54 4.63 -4.00 -5.58
CA ALA A 54 4.81 -4.74 -4.32
C ALA A 54 3.49 -5.08 -3.59
N PRO A 55 2.47 -4.19 -3.50
CA PRO A 55 1.20 -4.52 -2.86
C PRO A 55 0.42 -5.64 -3.55
N LEU A 56 0.62 -5.82 -4.87
CA LEU A 56 -0.02 -6.88 -5.65
C LEU A 56 0.62 -8.25 -5.42
N LEU A 57 1.91 -8.25 -5.04
CA LEU A 57 2.71 -9.47 -4.87
C LEU A 57 2.83 -9.91 -3.41
N LYS A 58 2.71 -8.98 -2.46
CA LYS A 58 2.86 -9.25 -1.02
C LYS A 58 1.52 -9.07 -0.33
N GLN A 59 0.96 -10.16 0.16
CA GLN A 59 -0.18 -10.05 1.07
C GLN A 59 0.28 -9.44 2.40
N PRO A 60 -0.46 -8.48 2.96
CA PRO A 60 -0.15 -7.93 4.27
C PRO A 60 -0.19 -9.04 5.33
N PRO A 61 0.71 -9.03 6.31
CA PRO A 61 0.69 -10.01 7.38
C PRO A 61 -0.60 -9.85 8.20
N LYS A 62 -1.29 -10.96 8.39
CA LYS A 62 -2.46 -11.05 9.27
C LYS A 62 -2.00 -11.56 10.62
N VAL A 63 -2.24 -10.80 11.68
CA VAL A 63 -1.78 -11.12 13.03
C VAL A 63 -2.94 -11.00 14.01
N TRP A 64 -3.18 -12.05 14.80
CA TRP A 64 -4.13 -12.04 15.90
C TRP A 64 -3.55 -11.31 17.11
N ARG A 65 -4.24 -10.29 17.60
CA ARG A 65 -3.85 -9.48 18.75
C ARG A 65 -4.84 -9.64 19.90
N PRO A 66 -4.38 -10.06 21.08
CA PRO A 66 -5.25 -10.15 22.24
C PRO A 66 -5.65 -8.75 22.71
N VAL A 67 -6.93 -8.55 22.95
CA VAL A 67 -7.49 -7.29 23.44
C VAL A 67 -7.99 -7.38 24.89
N GLY A 68 -8.14 -8.58 25.42
CA GLY A 68 -8.49 -8.82 26.82
C GLY A 68 -9.11 -10.19 27.07
N ALA A 69 -9.20 -10.56 28.33
CA ALA A 69 -9.88 -11.78 28.73
C ALA A 69 -11.40 -11.63 28.52
N ILE A 70 -12.10 -12.71 28.17
CA ILE A 70 -13.52 -12.71 27.83
C ILE A 70 -14.42 -12.16 28.96
N ASP A 71 -14.04 -12.43 30.20
CA ASP A 71 -14.75 -12.02 31.42
C ASP A 71 -14.68 -10.51 31.70
N LYS A 72 -13.77 -9.79 31.06
CA LYS A 72 -13.69 -8.32 31.13
C LYS A 72 -14.78 -7.59 30.36
N PHE A 73 -15.49 -8.29 29.50
CA PHE A 73 -16.50 -7.70 28.62
C PHE A 73 -17.91 -8.13 29.05
N THR A 74 -18.80 -7.19 29.25
CA THR A 74 -20.21 -7.46 29.58
C THR A 74 -21.00 -7.71 28.29
N VAL A 75 -21.90 -8.67 28.29
CA VAL A 75 -22.80 -8.93 27.15
C VAL A 75 -23.69 -7.71 26.89
N GLY A 76 -23.72 -7.28 25.64
CA GLY A 76 -24.46 -6.09 25.17
C GLY A 76 -23.65 -4.79 25.20
N ASP A 77 -22.52 -4.75 25.90
CA ASP A 77 -21.71 -3.54 25.98
C ASP A 77 -20.79 -3.38 24.76
N THR A 78 -20.57 -2.12 24.35
CA THR A 78 -19.61 -1.71 23.34
C THR A 78 -18.51 -0.88 23.99
N VAL A 79 -17.28 -1.36 23.94
CA VAL A 79 -16.12 -0.73 24.58
C VAL A 79 -15.00 -0.46 23.60
N LEU A 80 -14.20 0.57 23.86
CA LEU A 80 -13.01 0.86 23.08
C LEU A 80 -11.85 -0.01 23.54
N VAL A 81 -11.28 -0.80 22.65
CA VAL A 81 -10.08 -1.60 22.89
C VAL A 81 -8.93 -1.11 22.04
N SER A 82 -7.71 -1.14 22.58
CA SER A 82 -6.49 -0.73 21.87
C SER A 82 -5.55 -1.90 21.73
N PHE A 83 -4.92 -2.02 20.57
CA PHE A 83 -3.98 -3.08 20.25
C PHE A 83 -2.88 -2.55 19.32
N GLU A 84 -1.78 -3.30 19.20
CA GLU A 84 -0.72 -2.98 18.26
C GLU A 84 -1.13 -3.36 16.84
N ASP A 85 -0.71 -2.55 15.86
CA ASP A 85 -0.86 -2.85 14.45
C ASP A 85 -0.12 -4.13 14.06
N ALA A 86 -0.49 -4.75 12.94
CA ALA A 86 0.09 -6.01 12.47
C ALA A 86 1.61 -5.92 12.18
N SER A 87 2.07 -4.77 11.75
CA SER A 87 3.48 -4.49 11.45
C SER A 87 3.93 -3.18 12.08
N PRO A 88 4.10 -3.13 13.42
CA PRO A 88 4.59 -1.93 14.06
C PRO A 88 6.04 -1.71 13.63
N LEU A 89 6.32 -0.51 13.09
CA LEU A 89 7.68 -0.12 12.77
C LEU A 89 8.42 0.22 14.07
N PRO A 90 9.70 -0.16 14.23
CA PRO A 90 10.44 0.08 15.46
C PRO A 90 10.49 1.55 15.92
N TRP A 91 10.30 2.48 14.96
CA TRP A 91 10.32 3.93 15.20
C TRP A 91 8.92 4.57 15.25
N SER A 92 7.84 3.79 15.09
CA SER A 92 6.49 4.35 15.03
C SER A 92 5.93 4.79 16.39
N GLY A 93 6.55 4.37 17.49
CA GLY A 93 6.11 4.78 18.83
C GLY A 93 4.63 4.55 19.08
N VAL A 94 3.93 5.58 19.52
CA VAL A 94 2.47 5.52 19.78
C VAL A 94 1.63 5.30 18.51
N ALA A 95 2.16 5.63 17.33
CA ALA A 95 1.47 5.40 16.06
C ALA A 95 1.42 3.91 15.65
N ALA A 96 2.19 3.04 16.34
CA ALA A 96 2.06 1.58 16.20
C ALA A 96 0.77 1.02 16.81
N ARG A 97 0.03 1.82 17.57
CA ARG A 97 -1.20 1.38 18.24
C ARG A 97 -2.42 1.90 17.48
N THR A 98 -3.38 1.02 17.33
CA THR A 98 -4.72 1.34 16.83
C THR A 98 -5.77 0.93 17.85
N ALA A 99 -7.03 1.15 17.51
CA ALA A 99 -8.14 0.77 18.37
C ALA A 99 -9.34 0.25 17.56
N ALA A 100 -10.25 -0.43 18.23
CA ALA A 100 -11.52 -0.84 17.68
C ALA A 100 -12.61 -0.68 18.73
N TRP A 101 -13.85 -0.50 18.29
CA TRP A 101 -15.03 -0.64 19.11
C TRP A 101 -15.41 -2.13 19.15
N LEU A 102 -15.24 -2.77 20.32
CA LEU A 102 -15.56 -4.17 20.54
C LEU A 102 -16.90 -4.27 21.26
N ARG A 103 -17.85 -5.00 20.67
CA ARG A 103 -19.13 -5.32 21.27
C ARG A 103 -19.18 -6.82 21.58
N ARG A 104 -19.63 -7.17 22.78
CA ARG A 104 -19.95 -8.56 23.11
C ARG A 104 -21.41 -8.83 22.80
N ASP A 105 -21.66 -9.63 21.78
CA ASP A 105 -23.02 -9.92 21.30
C ASP A 105 -23.70 -11.04 22.08
N SER A 106 -22.92 -12.04 22.53
CA SER A 106 -23.40 -13.15 23.36
C SER A 106 -22.28 -13.67 24.29
N GLU A 107 -22.48 -14.81 24.91
CA GLU A 107 -21.47 -15.44 25.80
C GLU A 107 -20.12 -15.63 25.10
N THR A 108 -20.12 -15.97 23.80
CA THR A 108 -18.93 -16.31 23.02
C THR A 108 -18.75 -15.49 21.75
N GLU A 109 -19.72 -14.66 21.38
CA GLU A 109 -19.71 -13.90 20.12
C GLU A 109 -19.35 -12.44 20.35
N PHE A 110 -18.50 -11.92 19.50
CA PHE A 110 -18.02 -10.54 19.54
C PHE A 110 -18.02 -9.94 18.14
N THR A 111 -18.35 -8.67 18.06
CA THR A 111 -18.18 -7.85 16.85
C THR A 111 -17.20 -6.71 17.14
N ALA A 112 -16.21 -6.52 16.27
CA ALA A 112 -15.26 -5.42 16.36
C ALA A 112 -15.41 -4.48 15.16
N PHE A 113 -15.65 -3.20 15.43
CA PHE A 113 -15.79 -2.15 14.42
C PHE A 113 -14.54 -1.30 14.38
N SER A 114 -14.13 -0.87 13.17
CA SER A 114 -13.09 0.13 13.01
C SER A 114 -13.50 1.43 13.69
N ILE A 115 -12.52 2.10 14.31
CA ILE A 115 -12.74 3.46 14.81
C ILE A 115 -12.77 4.50 13.70
N ASN A 116 -12.36 4.16 12.48
CA ASN A 116 -12.17 5.11 11.39
C ASN A 116 -13.47 5.24 10.57
N CYS A 117 -13.97 6.47 10.49
CA CYS A 117 -15.09 6.83 9.63
C CYS A 117 -14.76 6.60 8.15
N THR A 118 -15.67 6.00 7.40
CA THR A 118 -15.49 5.68 5.98
C THR A 118 -15.50 6.91 5.07
N HIS A 119 -15.83 8.10 5.60
CA HIS A 119 -15.74 9.34 4.84
C HIS A 119 -14.27 9.75 4.63
N LEU A 120 -13.55 10.14 5.69
CA LEU A 120 -12.17 10.64 5.64
C LEU A 120 -11.30 10.13 6.81
N GLY A 121 -11.67 9.02 7.44
CA GLY A 121 -10.83 8.37 8.43
C GLY A 121 -10.86 8.97 9.84
N CYS A 122 -11.71 9.97 10.12
CA CYS A 122 -11.83 10.52 11.47
C CYS A 122 -12.33 9.46 12.47
N PRO A 123 -11.84 9.46 13.72
CA PRO A 123 -12.30 8.50 14.72
C PRO A 123 -13.77 8.73 15.10
N VAL A 124 -14.58 7.68 15.04
CA VAL A 124 -15.98 7.69 15.49
C VAL A 124 -16.03 7.49 17.00
N ARG A 125 -17.10 8.01 17.62
CA ARG A 125 -17.42 7.86 19.04
C ARG A 125 -18.67 7.03 19.21
N TRP A 126 -18.66 6.10 20.15
CA TRP A 126 -19.85 5.37 20.57
C TRP A 126 -20.67 6.21 21.54
N LEU A 127 -21.94 6.38 21.27
CA LEU A 127 -22.94 7.05 22.11
C LEU A 127 -23.87 5.96 22.67
N ALA A 128 -23.57 5.51 23.88
CA ALA A 128 -24.25 4.35 24.49
C ALA A 128 -25.77 4.55 24.63
N ASP A 129 -26.21 5.73 25.07
CA ASP A 129 -27.64 6.05 25.27
C ASP A 129 -28.41 6.03 23.94
N ALA A 130 -27.81 6.47 22.87
CA ALA A 130 -28.41 6.51 21.54
C ALA A 130 -28.17 5.22 20.71
N LYS A 131 -27.26 4.36 21.16
CA LYS A 131 -26.79 3.17 20.44
C LYS A 131 -26.32 3.50 19.00
N LEU A 132 -25.53 4.56 18.89
CA LEU A 132 -25.03 5.06 17.62
C LEU A 132 -23.52 5.31 17.68
N PHE A 133 -22.84 5.11 16.54
CA PHE A 133 -21.50 5.66 16.33
C PHE A 133 -21.61 6.99 15.62
N MET A 134 -20.93 8.02 16.11
CA MET A 134 -20.93 9.34 15.51
C MET A 134 -19.51 9.79 15.17
N CYS A 135 -19.33 10.27 13.95
CA CYS A 135 -18.13 10.94 13.51
C CYS A 135 -18.26 12.46 13.74
N PRO A 136 -17.43 13.07 14.61
CA PRO A 136 -17.58 14.50 14.95
C PRO A 136 -17.08 15.43 13.83
N CYS A 137 -16.31 14.93 12.84
CA CYS A 137 -15.71 15.79 11.82
C CYS A 137 -16.76 16.39 10.87
N HIS A 138 -17.69 15.54 10.35
CA HIS A 138 -18.69 15.99 9.37
C HIS A 138 -20.08 15.39 9.64
N GLY A 139 -20.33 14.93 10.86
CA GLY A 139 -21.65 14.45 11.26
C GLY A 139 -22.05 13.09 10.66
N GLY A 140 -21.08 12.25 10.31
CA GLY A 140 -21.38 10.86 9.92
C GLY A 140 -21.96 10.07 11.08
N VAL A 141 -23.04 9.35 10.86
CA VAL A 141 -23.74 8.55 11.88
C VAL A 141 -23.89 7.12 11.38
N TYR A 142 -23.62 6.18 12.28
CA TYR A 142 -23.82 4.75 12.05
C TYR A 142 -24.66 4.18 13.20
N ASP A 143 -25.49 3.19 12.88
CA ASP A 143 -26.24 2.46 13.90
C ASP A 143 -25.33 1.51 14.72
N ASP A 144 -25.92 0.77 15.63
CA ASP A 144 -25.23 -0.16 16.53
C ASP A 144 -24.65 -1.38 15.81
N VAL A 145 -25.06 -1.66 14.58
CA VAL A 145 -24.47 -2.69 13.72
C VAL A 145 -23.46 -2.15 12.72
N GLY A 146 -23.17 -0.84 12.79
CA GLY A 146 -22.18 -0.16 11.97
C GLY A 146 -22.67 0.27 10.60
N THR A 147 -23.97 0.19 10.31
CA THR A 147 -24.55 0.69 9.05
C THR A 147 -24.59 2.21 9.06
N ASN A 148 -24.17 2.86 7.97
CA ASN A 148 -24.25 4.32 7.85
C ASN A 148 -25.72 4.75 7.67
N VAL A 149 -26.23 5.54 8.61
CA VAL A 149 -27.63 5.97 8.64
C VAL A 149 -27.80 7.47 8.37
N ALA A 150 -26.72 8.27 8.51
CA ALA A 150 -26.75 9.70 8.18
C ALA A 150 -25.35 10.26 7.92
N GLY A 151 -25.32 11.40 7.22
CA GLY A 151 -24.10 12.14 6.91
C GLY A 151 -23.38 11.65 5.66
N PRO A 152 -22.12 12.12 5.45
CA PRO A 152 -21.37 11.86 4.23
C PRO A 152 -20.68 10.48 4.12
N PRO A 153 -20.61 9.59 5.12
CA PRO A 153 -19.98 8.28 4.96
C PRO A 153 -20.60 7.47 3.82
N PRO A 154 -19.81 6.96 2.86
CA PRO A 154 -20.33 6.21 1.72
C PRO A 154 -20.65 4.75 2.04
N GLU A 155 -20.07 4.19 3.10
CA GLU A 155 -20.11 2.76 3.43
C GLU A 155 -20.24 2.52 4.95
N PRO A 156 -20.71 1.33 5.35
CA PRO A 156 -20.71 0.92 6.76
C PRO A 156 -19.33 0.98 7.40
N LEU A 157 -19.26 0.98 8.73
CA LEU A 157 -18.00 0.84 9.45
C LEU A 157 -17.36 -0.53 9.14
N PRO A 158 -16.09 -0.56 8.73
CA PRO A 158 -15.37 -1.81 8.54
C PRO A 158 -15.31 -2.63 9.83
N ARG A 159 -15.41 -3.95 9.70
CA ARG A 159 -15.33 -4.87 10.83
C ARG A 159 -13.99 -5.60 10.80
N TYR A 160 -13.43 -5.83 11.98
CA TYR A 160 -12.29 -6.72 12.14
C TYR A 160 -12.80 -8.14 12.42
N PRO A 161 -12.13 -9.18 11.87
CA PRO A 161 -12.36 -10.54 12.32
C PRO A 161 -12.02 -10.67 13.81
N VAL A 162 -12.88 -11.34 14.56
CA VAL A 162 -12.71 -11.57 16.00
C VAL A 162 -12.78 -13.06 16.28
N ARG A 163 -11.99 -13.53 17.22
CA ARG A 163 -12.11 -14.88 17.76
C ARG A 163 -11.86 -14.89 19.26
N VAL A 164 -12.37 -15.94 19.91
CA VAL A 164 -12.00 -16.25 21.28
C VAL A 164 -11.03 -17.42 21.27
N SER A 165 -9.87 -17.24 21.85
CA SER A 165 -8.81 -18.24 21.92
C SER A 165 -8.21 -18.28 23.31
N GLN A 166 -8.20 -19.44 23.95
CA GLN A 166 -7.66 -19.63 25.31
C GLN A 166 -8.21 -18.63 26.36
N GLY A 167 -9.52 -18.31 26.26
CA GLY A 167 -10.16 -17.36 27.16
C GLY A 167 -9.83 -15.88 26.88
N GLN A 168 -9.09 -15.59 25.80
CA GLN A 168 -8.78 -14.22 25.34
C GLN A 168 -9.59 -13.91 24.10
N VAL A 169 -10.09 -12.68 24.02
CA VAL A 169 -10.66 -12.11 22.81
C VAL A 169 -9.51 -11.56 21.96
N GLU A 170 -9.43 -11.99 20.71
CA GLU A 170 -8.39 -11.60 19.77
C GLU A 170 -9.00 -10.97 18.52
N ILE A 171 -8.38 -9.91 18.04
CA ILE A 171 -8.73 -9.22 16.78
C ILE A 171 -7.66 -9.52 15.75
N GLU A 172 -8.06 -9.90 14.53
CA GLU A 172 -7.14 -10.04 13.39
C GLU A 172 -6.81 -8.65 12.84
N THR A 173 -5.54 -8.31 12.86
CA THR A 173 -5.05 -7.04 12.34
C THR A 173 -4.29 -7.25 11.05
N SER A 174 -4.43 -6.31 10.11
CA SER A 174 -3.60 -6.21 8.91
C SER A 174 -3.06 -4.78 8.82
N PRO A 175 -1.84 -4.59 8.29
CA PRO A 175 -1.33 -3.24 8.06
C PRO A 175 -2.24 -2.51 7.08
N VAL A 176 -2.76 -1.38 7.50
CA VAL A 176 -3.58 -0.45 6.71
C VAL A 176 -4.76 -1.11 5.98
N PRO A 177 -5.96 -1.05 6.51
CA PRO A 177 -7.18 -1.62 5.90
C PRO A 177 -7.69 -0.80 4.70
N ILE A 178 -6.81 -0.17 3.91
CA ILE A 178 -7.23 0.72 2.81
C ILE A 178 -7.82 -0.06 1.63
N THR A 179 -7.60 -1.36 1.53
CA THR A 179 -7.98 -2.13 0.33
C THR A 179 -9.03 -3.23 0.53
N ASP A 180 -9.38 -3.57 1.77
CA ASP A 180 -10.35 -4.65 2.04
C ASP A 180 -11.68 -4.15 2.62
N PHE A 181 -12.25 -3.09 2.02
CA PHE A 181 -13.62 -2.66 2.34
C PHE A 181 -14.70 -3.71 2.03
N LYS A 182 -14.36 -4.77 1.30
CA LYS A 182 -15.30 -5.84 0.94
C LYS A 182 -15.31 -7.06 1.87
N ALA A 183 -14.35 -7.18 2.77
CA ALA A 183 -14.24 -8.35 3.66
C ALA A 183 -15.17 -8.31 4.89
N GLY A 184 -15.90 -7.24 5.10
CA GLY A 184 -16.77 -7.03 6.26
C GLY A 184 -18.28 -7.16 6.00
N VAL A 185 -18.70 -7.55 4.79
CA VAL A 185 -20.11 -7.75 4.44
C VAL A 185 -20.35 -9.21 4.15
N GLN A 186 -20.41 -10.02 5.17
CA GLN A 186 -21.08 -11.32 5.20
C GLN A 186 -21.90 -11.44 6.46
#